data_352c82439acc9dcb1a3ae2d33a2e7198
#
_entry.id   352c82439acc9dcb1a3ae2d33a2e7198
#
_cell.length_a   1.000
_cell.length_b   1.000
_cell.length_c   1.000
_cell.angle_alpha   90.00
_cell.angle_beta   90.00
_cell.angle_gamma   90.00
#
_symmetry.space_group_name_H-M   'P 1'
#
loop_
_entity.id
_entity.type
_entity.pdbx_description
1 polymer ?
#
loop_
_entity_poly.entity_id
_entity_poly.type
_entity_poly.pdbx_seq_one_letter_code
_entity_poly.pdbx_strand_id
1 'polypeptide(L)'
;MPDERFRKSERLRRRRDFLAVYAEGKRYSSPLFTIFVRATDHPVSRLGIAVSRKMGKAVRRNRAKRLIREVFRKNKERLPCPLDLVVNAKEALGTADYWTVEAEFLRFVERVTRDMCGRKPTSETARESSASGAIRSSESLPKRVSSHSQSAVDMRKFSPITP
;
A
#
# COMPACT_ATOMS: atom_id res chain seq x y z
N MET A 1 0.76 24.42 -14.83
CA MET A 1 1.57 23.24 -15.23
C MET A 1 1.69 22.32 -14.03
N PRO A 2 1.27 21.07 -14.13
CA PRO A 2 1.44 20.12 -13.05
C PRO A 2 2.94 19.96 -12.75
N ASP A 3 3.28 20.01 -11.46
CA ASP A 3 4.68 19.83 -11.04
C ASP A 3 5.05 18.35 -11.12
N GLU A 4 5.65 17.98 -12.22
CA GLU A 4 6.11 16.61 -12.46
C GLU A 4 7.35 16.22 -11.64
N ARG A 5 7.86 17.06 -10.75
CA ARG A 5 9.03 16.74 -9.94
C ARG A 5 8.67 15.76 -8.83
N PHE A 6 9.51 14.79 -8.59
CA PHE A 6 9.41 13.90 -7.43
C PHE A 6 10.08 14.57 -6.22
N ARG A 7 9.27 15.28 -5.43
CA ARG A 7 9.74 16.09 -4.30
C ARG A 7 10.17 15.23 -3.11
N LYS A 8 10.96 15.81 -2.22
CA LYS A 8 11.40 15.16 -0.97
C LYS A 8 10.21 14.82 -0.05
N SER A 9 9.17 15.64 -0.04
CA SER A 9 7.90 15.43 0.69
C SER A 9 7.11 14.22 0.20
N GLU A 10 7.26 13.84 -1.07
CA GLU A 10 6.58 12.70 -1.69
C GLU A 10 7.30 11.36 -1.44
N ARG A 11 8.34 11.35 -0.60
CA ARG A 11 9.14 10.15 -0.33
C ARG A 11 8.85 9.61 1.07
N LEU A 12 8.41 8.37 1.16
CA LEU A 12 8.42 7.62 2.41
C LEU A 12 9.87 7.25 2.73
N ARG A 13 10.39 7.76 3.85
CA ARG A 13 11.79 7.57 4.25
C ARG A 13 11.94 6.88 5.59
N ARG A 14 11.00 7.08 6.51
CA ARG A 14 11.08 6.56 7.88
C ARG A 14 10.58 5.12 7.91
N ARG A 15 11.32 4.27 8.62
CA ARG A 15 10.95 2.85 8.81
C ARG A 15 9.53 2.70 9.38
N ARG A 16 9.15 3.54 10.33
CA ARG A 16 7.81 3.54 10.92
C ARG A 16 6.70 3.71 9.88
N ASP A 17 6.91 4.58 8.89
CA ASP A 17 5.92 4.86 7.85
C ASP A 17 5.75 3.63 6.95
N PHE A 18 6.84 2.94 6.61
CA PHE A 18 6.79 1.67 5.88
C PHE A 18 6.02 0.60 6.64
N LEU A 19 6.30 0.46 7.95
CA LEU A 19 5.63 -0.52 8.80
C LEU A 19 4.13 -0.25 8.92
N ALA A 20 3.72 1.01 9.05
CA ALA A 20 2.33 1.42 9.08
C ALA A 20 1.60 1.07 7.77
N VAL A 21 2.23 1.32 6.62
CA VAL A 21 1.66 0.95 5.31
C VAL A 21 1.57 -0.57 5.14
N TYR A 22 2.52 -1.35 5.64
CA TYR A 22 2.44 -2.82 5.60
C TYR A 22 1.37 -3.40 6.53
N ALA A 23 1.17 -2.79 7.70
CA ALA A 23 0.22 -3.27 8.70
C ALA A 23 -1.24 -2.95 8.32
N GLU A 24 -1.50 -1.75 7.85
CA GLU A 24 -2.84 -1.22 7.62
C GLU A 24 -3.21 -1.13 6.13
N GLY A 25 -2.22 -1.23 5.25
CA GLY A 25 -2.38 -1.00 3.82
C GLY A 25 -3.04 -2.16 3.09
N LYS A 26 -3.88 -1.84 2.11
CA LYS A 26 -4.41 -2.80 1.16
C LYS A 26 -3.34 -3.22 0.16
N ARG A 27 -3.25 -4.53 -0.09
CA ARG A 27 -2.25 -5.12 -0.98
C ARG A 27 -2.78 -5.29 -2.40
N TYR A 28 -2.02 -4.80 -3.37
CA TYR A 28 -2.25 -5.01 -4.80
C TYR A 28 -1.03 -5.70 -5.42
N SER A 29 -1.22 -6.86 -6.02
CA SER A 29 -0.13 -7.61 -6.64
C SER A 29 -0.23 -7.59 -8.16
N SER A 30 0.92 -7.42 -8.81
CA SER A 30 1.11 -7.55 -10.26
C SER A 30 2.32 -8.44 -10.57
N PRO A 31 2.56 -8.82 -11.82
CA PRO A 31 3.75 -9.59 -12.20
C PRO A 31 5.06 -8.89 -11.86
N LEU A 32 5.13 -7.58 -11.96
CA LEU A 32 6.35 -6.79 -11.81
C LEU A 32 6.60 -6.31 -10.37
N PHE A 33 5.53 -6.06 -9.60
CA PHE A 33 5.64 -5.52 -8.25
C PHE A 33 4.41 -5.85 -7.40
N THR A 34 4.54 -5.66 -6.11
CA THR A 34 3.42 -5.63 -5.17
C THR A 34 3.36 -4.26 -4.54
N ILE A 35 2.20 -3.61 -4.56
CA ILE A 35 1.99 -2.30 -3.94
C ILE A 35 1.12 -2.46 -2.70
N PHE A 36 1.55 -1.87 -1.59
CA PHE A 36 0.75 -1.68 -0.38
C PHE A 36 0.30 -0.23 -0.35
N VAL A 37 -0.97 0.00 -0.10
CA VAL A 37 -1.60 1.33 -0.17
C VAL A 37 -2.36 1.61 1.11
N ARG A 38 -2.10 2.76 1.70
CA ARG A 38 -2.83 3.28 2.85
C ARG A 38 -3.28 4.71 2.55
N ALA A 39 -4.50 5.06 2.96
CA ALA A 39 -4.94 6.45 2.95
C ALA A 39 -4.08 7.26 3.93
N THR A 40 -3.79 8.50 3.59
CA THR A 40 -2.96 9.38 4.41
C THR A 40 -3.61 10.73 4.55
N ASP A 41 -3.42 11.37 5.71
CA ASP A 41 -3.84 12.75 5.98
C ASP A 41 -2.87 13.79 5.41
N HIS A 42 -1.79 13.34 4.78
CA HIS A 42 -0.86 14.22 4.09
C HIS A 42 -1.48 14.83 2.84
N PRO A 43 -1.14 16.09 2.52
CA PRO A 43 -1.69 16.77 1.33
C PRO A 43 -1.20 16.17 0.00
N VAL A 44 -0.16 15.35 0.02
CA VAL A 44 0.43 14.73 -1.17
C VAL A 44 0.64 13.24 -0.98
N SER A 45 0.52 12.49 -2.07
CA SER A 45 0.83 11.06 -2.08
C SER A 45 2.33 10.84 -1.88
N ARG A 46 2.68 9.83 -1.07
CA ARG A 46 4.07 9.50 -0.77
C ARG A 46 4.42 8.09 -1.25
N LEU A 47 5.61 7.95 -1.81
CA LEU A 47 6.12 6.71 -2.38
C LEU A 47 7.32 6.18 -1.58
N GLY A 48 7.22 4.96 -1.10
CA GLY A 48 8.32 4.13 -0.61
C GLY A 48 8.63 3.01 -1.60
N ILE A 49 9.91 2.68 -1.78
CA ILE A 49 10.33 1.61 -2.67
C ILE A 49 11.21 0.63 -1.93
N ALA A 50 10.77 -0.62 -1.89
CA ALA A 50 11.55 -1.74 -1.36
C ALA A 50 11.99 -2.66 -2.50
N VAL A 51 13.29 -2.94 -2.57
CA VAL A 51 13.88 -3.82 -3.60
C VAL A 51 14.69 -4.91 -2.91
N SER A 52 14.30 -6.15 -3.14
CA SER A 52 14.97 -7.31 -2.57
C SER A 52 16.37 -7.50 -3.17
N ARG A 53 17.29 -8.02 -2.36
CA ARG A 53 18.62 -8.47 -2.82
C ARG A 53 18.54 -9.59 -3.86
N LYS A 54 17.45 -10.35 -3.89
CA LYS A 54 17.17 -11.41 -4.88
C LYS A 54 17.14 -10.88 -6.32
N MET A 55 16.85 -9.59 -6.54
CA MET A 55 16.90 -8.97 -7.87
C MET A 55 18.31 -8.96 -8.48
N GLY A 56 19.35 -9.31 -7.72
CA GLY A 56 20.72 -9.43 -8.18
C GLY A 56 21.54 -8.14 -8.02
N LYS A 57 22.33 -7.80 -9.03
CA LYS A 57 23.33 -6.72 -9.00
C LYS A 57 22.71 -5.35 -8.63
N ALA A 58 23.51 -4.50 -7.98
CA ALA A 58 23.10 -3.15 -7.56
C ALA A 58 22.56 -2.30 -8.72
N VAL A 59 23.14 -2.47 -9.91
CA VAL A 59 22.72 -1.77 -11.14
C VAL A 59 21.25 -2.07 -11.47
N ARG A 60 20.82 -3.34 -11.44
CA ARG A 60 19.43 -3.73 -11.69
C ARG A 60 18.48 -3.14 -10.64
N ARG A 61 18.88 -3.20 -9.37
CA ARG A 61 18.10 -2.62 -8.27
C ARG A 61 17.92 -1.11 -8.41
N ASN A 62 18.97 -0.40 -8.79
CA ASN A 62 18.93 1.04 -9.00
C ASN A 62 18.07 1.41 -10.22
N ARG A 63 18.18 0.64 -11.32
CA ARG A 63 17.31 0.80 -12.48
C ARG A 63 15.84 0.64 -12.11
N ALA A 64 15.48 -0.43 -11.41
CA ALA A 64 14.12 -0.67 -10.94
C ALA A 64 13.58 0.49 -10.10
N LYS A 65 14.37 1.01 -9.15
CA LYS A 65 13.99 2.18 -8.35
C LYS A 65 13.76 3.43 -9.21
N ARG A 66 14.60 3.66 -10.23
CA ARG A 66 14.45 4.79 -11.14
C ARG A 66 13.18 4.67 -11.97
N LEU A 67 12.88 3.49 -12.52
CA LEU A 67 11.67 3.23 -13.29
C LEU A 67 10.41 3.49 -12.46
N ILE A 68 10.33 2.96 -11.24
CA ILE A 68 9.17 3.17 -10.37
C ILE A 68 8.99 4.66 -10.03
N ARG A 69 10.07 5.38 -9.73
CA ARG A 69 9.99 6.82 -9.44
C ARG A 69 9.49 7.62 -10.64
N GLU A 70 9.96 7.29 -11.83
CA GLU A 70 9.58 7.96 -13.07
C GLU A 70 8.10 7.72 -13.39
N VAL A 71 7.64 6.47 -13.31
CA VAL A 71 6.25 6.12 -13.51
C VAL A 71 5.35 6.79 -12.47
N PHE A 72 5.73 6.78 -11.20
CA PHE A 72 4.98 7.48 -10.15
C PHE A 72 4.93 8.99 -10.40
N ARG A 73 6.06 9.61 -10.72
CA ARG A 73 6.17 11.04 -10.99
C ARG A 73 5.19 11.51 -12.06
N LYS A 74 5.08 10.77 -13.15
CA LYS A 74 4.19 11.09 -14.28
C LYS A 74 2.72 10.80 -14.02
N ASN A 75 2.43 9.84 -13.15
CA ASN A 75 1.06 9.35 -12.95
C ASN A 75 0.49 9.63 -11.54
N LYS A 76 1.20 10.35 -10.67
CA LYS A 76 0.76 10.64 -9.29
C LYS A 76 -0.56 11.41 -9.22
N GLU A 77 -0.85 12.26 -10.20
CA GLU A 77 -2.09 13.04 -10.27
C GLU A 77 -3.32 12.21 -10.63
N ARG A 78 -3.11 11.01 -11.16
CA ARG A 78 -4.19 10.05 -11.46
C ARG A 78 -4.67 9.28 -10.23
N LEU A 79 -4.01 9.43 -9.09
CA LEU A 79 -4.44 8.82 -7.84
C LEU A 79 -5.71 9.52 -7.32
N PRO A 80 -6.71 8.77 -6.82
CA PRO A 80 -8.02 9.31 -6.44
C PRO A 80 -7.96 10.25 -5.22
N CYS A 81 -6.95 10.08 -4.38
CA CYS A 81 -6.72 10.88 -3.18
C CYS A 81 -5.25 10.76 -2.75
N PRO A 82 -4.78 11.54 -1.77
CA PRO A 82 -3.45 11.37 -1.22
C PRO A 82 -3.28 9.99 -0.56
N LEU A 83 -2.25 9.25 -0.97
CA LEU A 83 -1.99 7.88 -0.54
C LEU A 83 -0.54 7.68 -0.15
N ASP A 84 -0.32 6.87 0.88
CA ASP A 84 0.97 6.28 1.17
C ASP A 84 1.12 4.95 0.43
N LEU A 85 2.09 4.88 -0.46
CA LEU A 85 2.35 3.75 -1.33
C LEU A 85 3.70 3.13 -0.99
N VAL A 86 3.73 1.82 -0.77
CA VAL A 86 4.99 1.06 -0.68
C VAL A 86 5.03 0.04 -1.80
N VAL A 87 5.98 0.20 -2.71
CA VAL A 87 6.18 -0.67 -3.87
C VAL A 87 7.29 -1.66 -3.57
N ASN A 88 6.95 -2.93 -3.50
CA ASN A 88 7.91 -4.05 -3.41
C ASN A 88 8.20 -4.56 -4.82
N ALA A 89 9.37 -4.23 -5.33
CA ALA A 89 9.82 -4.65 -6.65
C ALA A 89 10.08 -6.16 -6.69
N LYS A 90 9.47 -6.84 -7.66
CA LYS A 90 9.77 -8.23 -7.99
C LYS A 90 10.95 -8.32 -8.95
N GLU A 91 11.51 -9.50 -9.09
CA GLU A 91 12.70 -9.75 -9.91
C GLU A 91 12.50 -9.36 -11.39
N ALA A 92 11.32 -9.66 -11.94
CA ALA A 92 10.95 -9.32 -13.31
C ALA A 92 11.01 -7.81 -13.63
N LEU A 93 10.86 -6.94 -12.63
CA LEU A 93 10.99 -5.49 -12.80
C LEU A 93 12.42 -5.06 -13.20
N GLY A 94 13.43 -5.83 -12.81
CA GLY A 94 14.84 -5.53 -13.12
C GLY A 94 15.17 -5.52 -14.60
N THR A 95 14.37 -6.22 -15.42
CA THR A 95 14.53 -6.35 -16.87
C THR A 95 13.40 -5.69 -17.66
N ALA A 96 12.33 -5.25 -16.98
CA ALA A 96 11.19 -4.62 -17.61
C ALA A 96 11.54 -3.26 -18.26
N ASP A 97 10.83 -2.94 -19.33
CA ASP A 97 10.88 -1.63 -19.96
C ASP A 97 9.91 -0.64 -19.27
N TYR A 98 10.08 0.65 -19.59
CA TYR A 98 9.27 1.72 -18.99
C TYR A 98 7.76 1.53 -19.25
N TRP A 99 7.39 1.23 -20.49
CA TRP A 99 5.98 1.14 -20.90
C TRP A 99 5.23 0.01 -20.21
N THR A 100 5.88 -1.14 -20.04
CA THR A 100 5.33 -2.28 -19.31
C THR A 100 5.11 -1.94 -17.83
N VAL A 101 6.05 -1.24 -17.21
CA VAL A 101 5.92 -0.80 -15.80
C VAL A 101 4.82 0.23 -15.64
N GLU A 102 4.73 1.18 -16.58
CA GLU A 102 3.67 2.19 -16.58
C GLU A 102 2.28 1.57 -16.77
N ALA A 103 2.11 0.64 -17.72
CA ALA A 103 0.85 -0.05 -17.94
C ALA A 103 0.37 -0.80 -16.70
N GLU A 104 1.27 -1.52 -16.00
CA GLU A 104 0.95 -2.20 -14.76
C GLU A 104 0.60 -1.22 -13.63
N PHE A 105 1.26 -0.08 -13.58
CA PHE A 105 0.96 0.97 -12.61
C PHE A 105 -0.42 1.61 -12.87
N LEU A 106 -0.78 1.86 -14.12
CA LEU A 106 -2.10 2.39 -14.49
C LEU A 106 -3.23 1.40 -14.13
N ARG A 107 -3.04 0.10 -14.38
CA ARG A 107 -3.99 -0.94 -13.93
C ARG A 107 -4.14 -0.95 -12.40
N PHE A 108 -3.06 -0.71 -11.69
CA PHE A 108 -3.11 -0.54 -10.24
C PHE A 108 -3.93 0.70 -9.85
N VAL A 109 -3.71 1.85 -10.49
CA VAL A 109 -4.46 3.10 -10.22
C VAL A 109 -5.96 2.88 -10.44
N GLU A 110 -6.37 2.22 -11.53
CA GLU A 110 -7.77 1.88 -11.80
C GLU A 110 -8.39 1.03 -10.70
N ARG A 111 -7.66 0.02 -10.22
CA ARG A 111 -8.12 -0.85 -9.12
C ARG A 111 -8.30 -0.07 -7.82
N VAL A 112 -7.33 0.76 -7.46
CA VAL A 112 -7.39 1.60 -6.25
C VAL A 112 -8.54 2.58 -6.34
N THR A 113 -8.72 3.24 -7.48
CA THR A 113 -9.82 4.18 -7.71
C THR A 113 -11.17 3.50 -7.53
N ARG A 114 -11.36 2.32 -8.11
CA ARG A 114 -12.59 1.53 -7.95
C ARG A 114 -12.83 1.14 -6.49
N ASP A 115 -11.78 0.70 -5.80
CA ASP A 115 -11.87 0.24 -4.43
C ASP A 115 -12.10 1.36 -3.41
N MET A 116 -11.63 2.57 -3.71
CA MET A 116 -11.76 3.73 -2.84
C MET A 116 -12.98 4.58 -3.17
N CYS A 117 -13.34 4.74 -4.44
CA CYS A 117 -14.57 5.43 -4.86
C CYS A 117 -15.83 4.59 -4.61
N GLY A 118 -15.72 3.26 -4.55
CA GLY A 118 -16.82 2.37 -4.20
C GLY A 118 -17.17 2.36 -2.71
N ARG A 119 -16.33 2.89 -1.84
CA ARG A 119 -16.64 3.16 -0.44
C ARG A 119 -17.06 4.62 -0.30
N LYS A 120 -18.37 4.87 -0.36
CA LYS A 120 -18.93 6.06 0.30
C LYS A 120 -18.45 6.05 1.75
N PRO A 121 -17.94 7.16 2.31
CA PRO A 121 -17.72 7.25 3.73
C PRO A 121 -19.08 7.03 4.39
N THR A 122 -19.28 5.92 5.05
CA THR A 122 -20.35 5.77 6.02
C THR A 122 -19.98 6.62 7.23
N SER A 123 -20.24 7.92 7.11
CA SER A 123 -20.43 8.78 8.25
C SER A 123 -21.80 8.47 8.83
N GLU A 124 -21.85 7.43 9.63
CA GLU A 124 -22.99 7.22 10.51
C GLU A 124 -22.52 6.49 11.75
N THR A 125 -21.96 7.28 12.65
CA THR A 125 -22.00 6.96 14.07
C THR A 125 -22.20 8.26 14.81
N ALA A 126 -23.41 8.72 14.82
CA ALA A 126 -23.86 9.64 15.84
C ALA A 126 -25.38 9.52 15.98
N ARG A 127 -25.75 9.14 17.21
CA ARG A 127 -27.08 9.27 17.81
C ARG A 127 -28.06 8.13 17.48
N GLU A 128 -28.26 7.25 18.48
CA GLU A 128 -29.31 7.49 19.42
C GLU A 128 -29.11 6.69 20.68
N SER A 129 -28.99 7.43 21.76
CA SER A 129 -29.25 6.99 23.10
C SER A 129 -30.75 6.98 23.32
N SER A 130 -31.20 6.03 24.04
CA SER A 130 -32.29 6.00 24.98
C SER A 130 -33.35 4.97 24.72
N ALA A 131 -33.52 4.28 25.76
CA ALA A 131 -34.70 3.78 26.40
C ALA A 131 -34.89 2.25 26.42
N SER A 132 -34.59 1.75 27.61
CA SER A 132 -35.47 0.98 28.47
C SER A 132 -35.92 -0.41 28.03
N GLY A 133 -35.66 -1.35 28.93
CA GLY A 133 -36.57 -2.47 29.14
C GLY A 133 -35.95 -3.87 29.15
N ALA A 134 -35.41 -4.24 30.26
CA ALA A 134 -35.65 -5.44 31.07
C ALA A 134 -35.73 -6.86 30.42
N ILE A 135 -34.88 -7.72 30.98
CA ILE A 135 -35.17 -9.03 31.61
C ILE A 135 -34.96 -10.31 30.77
N ARG A 136 -34.07 -11.12 31.37
CA ARG A 136 -33.96 -12.58 31.56
C ARG A 136 -33.40 -13.46 30.42
N SER A 137 -32.31 -14.02 30.78
CA SER A 137 -32.06 -15.39 31.23
C SER A 137 -31.68 -16.40 30.17
N SER A 138 -30.60 -17.03 30.50
CA SER A 138 -30.17 -18.43 30.31
C SER A 138 -29.37 -18.78 29.07
N GLU A 139 -28.10 -19.06 29.39
CA GLU A 139 -27.40 -20.32 29.14
C GLU A 139 -27.29 -20.80 27.71
N SER A 140 -26.09 -20.75 27.23
CA SER A 140 -25.21 -21.92 27.04
C SER A 140 -24.05 -21.60 26.09
N LEU A 141 -22.84 -21.70 26.59
CA LEU A 141 -21.64 -21.94 25.81
C LEU A 141 -21.73 -23.29 25.10
N PRO A 142 -21.20 -23.39 23.90
CA PRO A 142 -20.07 -24.28 23.77
C PRO A 142 -18.92 -23.78 22.85
N LYS A 143 -17.73 -23.95 23.41
CA LYS A 143 -16.54 -24.59 22.84
C LYS A 143 -15.97 -24.09 21.50
N ARG A 144 -14.76 -23.52 21.66
CA ARG A 144 -13.53 -23.72 20.88
C ARG A 144 -13.72 -24.36 19.51
N VAL A 145 -13.31 -23.61 18.51
CA VAL A 145 -12.50 -24.20 17.43
C VAL A 145 -11.40 -23.20 17.08
N SER A 146 -10.19 -23.60 17.38
CA SER A 146 -8.97 -22.99 16.86
C SER A 146 -8.86 -23.33 15.38
N SER A 147 -8.55 -22.35 14.57
CA SER A 147 -7.76 -22.58 13.38
C SER A 147 -6.92 -21.37 13.07
N HIS A 148 -5.68 -21.55 13.38
CA HIS A 148 -4.53 -20.80 12.96
C HIS A 148 -4.49 -20.65 11.44
N SER A 149 -4.35 -19.42 10.98
CA SER A 149 -3.61 -19.14 9.76
C SER A 149 -3.05 -17.73 9.83
N GLN A 150 -2.06 -17.58 10.68
CA GLN A 150 -1.16 -16.43 10.65
C GLN A 150 -0.07 -16.78 9.62
N SER A 151 -0.22 -16.28 8.41
CA SER A 151 0.92 -16.16 7.50
C SER A 151 1.78 -15.02 8.03
N ALA A 152 2.66 -15.36 8.95
CA ALA A 152 3.74 -14.48 9.37
C ALA A 152 4.60 -14.15 8.15
N VAL A 153 4.47 -12.93 7.66
CA VAL A 153 5.41 -12.39 6.68
C VAL A 153 6.75 -12.27 7.40
N ASP A 154 7.70 -13.07 6.96
CA ASP A 154 9.06 -13.09 7.51
C ASP A 154 9.72 -11.73 7.32
N MET A 155 9.61 -10.89 8.34
CA MET A 155 10.13 -9.51 8.37
C MET A 155 11.65 -9.41 8.42
N ARG A 156 12.37 -10.52 8.51
CA ARG A 156 13.83 -10.53 8.70
C ARG A 156 14.64 -10.31 7.43
N LYS A 157 13.98 -10.28 6.25
CA LYS A 157 14.69 -10.20 4.96
C LYS A 157 14.71 -8.82 4.31
N PHE A 158 14.14 -7.80 4.93
CA PHE A 158 14.13 -6.45 4.39
C PHE A 158 14.94 -5.49 5.26
N SER A 159 16.21 -5.37 4.97
CA SER A 159 17.03 -4.30 5.54
C SER A 159 16.76 -3.01 4.77
N PRO A 160 16.36 -1.90 5.43
CA PRO A 160 16.34 -0.59 4.80
C PRO A 160 17.77 -0.16 4.54
N ILE A 161 18.10 0.06 3.29
CA ILE A 161 19.37 0.67 2.91
C ILE A 161 19.22 2.16 3.15
N THR A 162 19.90 2.65 4.16
CA THR A 162 20.21 4.07 4.36
C THR A 162 21.10 4.58 3.22
N PRO A 163 21.02 5.88 2.88
CA PRO A 163 21.68 6.50 1.73
C PRO A 163 23.17 6.37 1.75
#